data_0ff1ec638d6ea0c3647d96c1d01e873c
#
_entry.id   0ff1ec638d6ea0c3647d96c1d01e873c
#
_cell.length_a   1.000
_cell.length_b   1.000
_cell.length_c   1.000
_cell.angle_alpha   90.00
_cell.angle_beta   90.00
_cell.angle_gamma   90.00
#
_symmetry.space_group_name_H-M   'P 1'
#
loop_
_entity.id
_entity.type
_entity.pdbx_description
1 polymer ?
#
loop_
_entity_poly.entity_id
_entity_poly.type
_entity_poly.pdbx_seq_one_letter_code
_entity_poly.pdbx_strand_id
1 'polypeptide(L)'
;MKTYSASHRLLAILCFFLEVPLVLHPVLATQTVESAAPRSAYFPPPESDGGWRKLEATEDIRRLAGLDPDKLAALKQWLLDSDKRNFAAVIIRHGYIALEVERGNSAKTDSRRVASVSKAICATVLAIASERSQQGLTPRKMKFDDPAFQFIPWARPLSDPRKEQITVKQLFNHTSGICPEAIGAPNDGTWEYILGHTGDARTAKLAFDPGTGSGYSTHALHHAALVCETVTGMPYDQFAIRALFKPIGAEHWWFQYYDGGEKYGRHPSHGMGMPARDLARIAYCLLQGGRWKDEQIIPKWFVDETGAPTHNVSGPEMRFKLNAQSFSHAWELPARLTGEGGRRGDGIPADARHKPGSGGQLIAWVPSLDLVITRQTGSSGDWAYEEYVRRACDAVIK
;
A
#
# COMPACT_ATOMS: atom_id res chain seq x y z
N MET A 1 -70.03 4.64 38.61
CA MET A 1 -70.56 5.76 39.43
C MET A 1 -69.62 6.93 39.31
N LYS A 2 -70.11 7.88 38.83
CA LYS A 2 -70.33 9.29 38.83
C LYS A 2 -69.84 9.99 37.55
N THR A 3 -70.83 10.39 36.83
CA THR A 3 -70.99 11.39 35.77
C THR A 3 -70.72 12.80 36.26
N TYR A 4 -70.31 13.71 35.36
CA TYR A 4 -70.74 15.10 35.15
C TYR A 4 -69.80 15.71 34.08
N SER A 5 -70.31 16.16 33.01
CA SER A 5 -71.23 17.15 32.55
C SER A 5 -70.51 18.35 31.92
N ALA A 6 -70.99 18.67 30.74
CA ALA A 6 -70.57 19.69 29.80
C ALA A 6 -70.75 21.13 30.30
N SER A 7 -70.05 22.06 29.72
CA SER A 7 -70.48 23.44 29.52
C SER A 7 -69.80 24.09 28.30
N HIS A 8 -70.62 24.44 27.34
CA HIS A 8 -70.23 25.29 26.19
C HIS A 8 -70.04 26.74 26.62
N ARG A 9 -69.03 27.39 26.15
CA ARG A 9 -69.01 28.83 25.99
C ARG A 9 -68.49 29.21 24.61
N LEU A 10 -69.35 29.79 23.82
CA LEU A 10 -69.04 30.54 22.59
C LEU A 10 -68.24 31.77 22.94
N LEU A 11 -67.15 31.99 22.23
CA LEU A 11 -66.44 33.27 22.21
C LEU A 11 -66.24 33.68 20.75
N ALA A 12 -66.90 34.76 20.35
CA ALA A 12 -66.73 35.39 19.04
C ALA A 12 -65.43 36.11 18.98
N ILE A 13 -64.60 35.83 17.97
CA ILE A 13 -63.39 36.54 17.69
C ILE A 13 -63.58 37.36 16.42
N LEU A 14 -63.42 38.65 16.59
CA LEU A 14 -63.45 39.72 15.58
C LEU A 14 -62.22 39.54 14.65
N CYS A 15 -62.42 39.41 13.35
CA CYS A 15 -61.38 39.43 12.34
C CYS A 15 -60.94 40.86 12.07
N PHE A 16 -59.71 41.18 12.48
CA PHE A 16 -58.99 42.35 11.94
C PHE A 16 -58.17 41.90 10.73
N PHE A 17 -58.49 42.43 9.55
CA PHE A 17 -57.65 42.32 8.37
C PHE A 17 -56.46 43.30 8.49
N LEU A 18 -55.25 42.79 8.67
CA LEU A 18 -54.03 43.56 8.47
C LEU A 18 -53.55 43.27 7.04
N GLU A 19 -53.54 44.29 6.21
CA GLU A 19 -52.85 44.26 4.91
C GLU A 19 -51.34 44.26 5.14
N VAL A 20 -50.67 43.20 4.77
CA VAL A 20 -49.19 43.09 4.76
C VAL A 20 -48.72 43.34 3.32
N PRO A 21 -47.83 44.29 3.08
CA PRO A 21 -47.31 44.53 1.74
C PRO A 21 -46.43 43.38 1.30
N LEU A 22 -46.66 42.85 0.12
CA LEU A 22 -45.91 41.77 -0.52
C LEU A 22 -44.57 42.33 -0.99
N VAL A 23 -43.50 42.11 -0.20
CA VAL A 23 -42.15 42.38 -0.62
C VAL A 23 -41.64 41.23 -1.49
N LEU A 24 -41.59 41.47 -2.80
CA LEU A 24 -40.98 40.58 -3.75
C LEU A 24 -39.45 40.54 -3.50
N HIS A 25 -39.00 39.47 -2.88
CA HIS A 25 -37.57 39.14 -2.83
C HIS A 25 -37.18 38.47 -4.17
N PRO A 26 -36.04 38.90 -4.80
CA PRO A 26 -35.57 38.19 -5.98
C PRO A 26 -35.12 36.81 -5.58
N VAL A 27 -35.72 35.79 -6.21
CA VAL A 27 -35.30 34.39 -6.12
C VAL A 27 -33.91 34.32 -6.75
N LEU A 28 -32.90 34.27 -5.91
CA LEU A 28 -31.55 33.85 -6.35
C LEU A 28 -31.66 32.42 -6.87
N ALA A 29 -31.52 32.27 -8.18
CA ALA A 29 -31.41 30.97 -8.81
C ALA A 29 -30.16 30.27 -8.25
N THR A 30 -30.37 29.36 -7.31
CA THR A 30 -29.33 28.41 -6.90
C THR A 30 -28.99 27.57 -8.12
N GLN A 31 -27.85 27.85 -8.73
CA GLN A 31 -27.24 26.93 -9.69
C GLN A 31 -26.96 25.63 -8.91
N THR A 32 -27.78 24.63 -9.12
CA THR A 32 -27.47 23.27 -8.73
C THR A 32 -26.22 22.89 -9.51
N VAL A 33 -25.09 22.79 -8.80
CA VAL A 33 -23.89 22.12 -9.32
C VAL A 33 -24.33 20.69 -9.56
N GLU A 34 -24.55 20.36 -10.82
CA GLU A 34 -24.83 18.99 -11.25
C GLU A 34 -23.64 18.15 -10.80
N SER A 35 -23.82 17.33 -9.77
CA SER A 35 -22.83 16.40 -9.30
C SER A 35 -22.54 15.47 -10.49
N ALA A 36 -21.37 15.61 -11.10
CA ALA A 36 -20.94 14.74 -12.15
C ALA A 36 -21.08 13.29 -11.68
N ALA A 37 -21.85 12.49 -12.42
CA ALA A 37 -22.00 11.06 -12.14
C ALA A 37 -20.62 10.43 -11.94
N PRO A 38 -20.46 9.52 -10.96
CA PRO A 38 -19.17 8.90 -10.68
C PRO A 38 -18.65 8.28 -11.98
N ARG A 39 -17.49 8.77 -12.45
CA ARG A 39 -16.83 8.22 -13.63
C ARG A 39 -16.56 6.74 -13.36
N SER A 40 -17.03 5.85 -14.25
CA SER A 40 -16.67 4.44 -14.15
C SER A 40 -15.14 4.32 -14.19
N ALA A 41 -14.56 3.59 -13.23
CA ALA A 41 -13.11 3.40 -13.19
C ALA A 41 -12.64 2.70 -14.48
N TYR A 42 -11.58 3.23 -15.07
CA TYR A 42 -10.94 2.60 -16.23
C TYR A 42 -9.86 1.62 -15.75
N PHE A 43 -9.93 0.40 -16.22
CA PHE A 43 -8.90 -0.61 -15.94
C PHE A 43 -8.11 -0.91 -17.21
N PRO A 44 -6.80 -0.60 -17.24
CA PRO A 44 -5.99 -0.81 -18.42
C PRO A 44 -5.84 -2.29 -18.76
N PRO A 45 -5.90 -2.68 -20.05
CA PRO A 45 -5.50 -4.01 -20.45
C PRO A 45 -3.99 -4.24 -20.22
N PRO A 46 -3.46 -5.48 -20.37
CA PRO A 46 -2.02 -5.72 -20.38
C PRO A 46 -1.27 -4.81 -21.36
N GLU A 47 0.01 -4.56 -21.10
CA GLU A 47 0.82 -3.68 -21.96
C GLU A 47 0.98 -4.25 -23.38
N SER A 48 0.96 -5.57 -23.55
CA SER A 48 0.92 -6.27 -24.83
C SER A 48 -0.39 -6.04 -25.61
N ASP A 49 -1.48 -5.67 -24.90
CA ASP A 49 -2.82 -5.44 -25.46
C ASP A 49 -3.26 -3.97 -25.32
N GLY A 50 -2.32 -3.04 -25.50
CA GLY A 50 -2.55 -1.60 -25.48
C GLY A 50 -2.19 -0.87 -24.20
N GLY A 51 -2.25 -1.52 -23.04
CA GLY A 51 -1.76 -0.96 -21.78
C GLY A 51 -2.51 0.25 -21.25
N TRP A 52 -1.79 1.10 -20.52
CA TRP A 52 -2.30 2.34 -19.95
C TRP A 52 -2.60 3.41 -21.02
N ARG A 53 -3.70 4.12 -20.85
CA ARG A 53 -3.94 5.38 -21.58
C ARG A 53 -2.97 6.44 -21.10
N LYS A 54 -2.32 7.15 -22.05
CA LYS A 54 -1.35 8.20 -21.73
C LYS A 54 -1.84 9.54 -22.30
N LEU A 55 -1.70 10.61 -21.52
CA LEU A 55 -1.98 11.97 -21.94
C LEU A 55 -0.67 12.67 -22.33
N GLU A 56 -0.67 13.33 -23.47
CA GLU A 56 0.49 14.07 -23.97
C GLU A 56 0.21 15.58 -24.07
N ALA A 57 -1.01 15.96 -24.44
CA ALA A 57 -1.41 17.34 -24.57
C ALA A 57 -1.68 17.96 -23.18
N THR A 58 -1.12 19.15 -22.95
CA THR A 58 -1.28 19.91 -21.68
C THR A 58 -2.74 20.17 -21.34
N GLU A 59 -3.57 20.45 -22.36
CA GLU A 59 -5.00 20.68 -22.18
C GLU A 59 -5.72 19.40 -21.70
N ASP A 60 -5.37 18.24 -22.24
CA ASP A 60 -5.94 16.96 -21.82
C ASP A 60 -5.47 16.56 -20.41
N ILE A 61 -4.22 16.81 -20.07
CA ILE A 61 -3.70 16.62 -18.72
C ILE A 61 -4.53 17.44 -17.72
N ARG A 62 -4.79 18.71 -18.02
CA ARG A 62 -5.60 19.58 -17.18
C ARG A 62 -7.05 19.11 -17.10
N ARG A 63 -7.66 18.82 -18.24
CA ARG A 63 -9.09 18.51 -18.35
C ARG A 63 -9.43 17.08 -17.88
N LEU A 64 -8.63 16.07 -18.25
CA LEU A 64 -8.93 14.64 -18.03
C LEU A 64 -8.31 14.12 -16.73
N ALA A 65 -7.05 14.51 -16.44
CA ALA A 65 -6.38 14.11 -15.23
C ALA A 65 -6.55 15.13 -14.09
N GLY A 66 -6.99 16.37 -14.36
CA GLY A 66 -7.12 17.42 -13.33
C GLY A 66 -5.77 17.73 -12.66
N LEU A 67 -4.70 17.67 -13.44
CA LEU A 67 -3.33 17.97 -12.99
C LEU A 67 -2.83 19.25 -13.67
N ASP A 68 -2.01 20.00 -12.95
CA ASP A 68 -1.35 21.21 -13.46
C ASP A 68 -0.16 20.82 -14.34
N PRO A 69 -0.18 21.09 -15.67
CA PRO A 69 0.89 20.71 -16.57
C PRO A 69 2.23 21.40 -16.26
N ASP A 70 2.21 22.64 -15.75
CA ASP A 70 3.42 23.38 -15.42
C ASP A 70 4.12 22.78 -14.21
N LYS A 71 3.34 22.38 -13.19
CA LYS A 71 3.85 21.66 -12.02
C LYS A 71 4.37 20.27 -12.41
N LEU A 72 3.72 19.57 -13.35
CA LEU A 72 4.23 18.29 -13.86
C LEU A 72 5.53 18.47 -14.66
N ALA A 73 5.66 19.54 -15.44
CA ALA A 73 6.90 19.86 -16.15
C ALA A 73 8.03 20.18 -15.16
N ALA A 74 7.77 20.96 -14.13
CA ALA A 74 8.71 21.22 -13.05
C ALA A 74 9.10 19.94 -12.28
N LEU A 75 8.14 19.05 -12.04
CA LEU A 75 8.38 17.74 -11.43
C LEU A 75 9.25 16.85 -12.31
N LYS A 76 8.99 16.79 -13.61
CA LYS A 76 9.83 16.07 -14.58
C LYS A 76 11.28 16.57 -14.53
N GLN A 77 11.47 17.88 -14.54
CA GLN A 77 12.81 18.47 -14.46
C GLN A 77 13.49 18.11 -13.13
N TRP A 78 12.77 18.23 -12.01
CA TRP A 78 13.29 17.84 -10.70
C TRP A 78 13.69 16.35 -10.64
N LEU A 79 12.90 15.45 -11.20
CA LEU A 79 13.24 14.01 -11.28
C LEU A 79 14.56 13.79 -12.02
N LEU A 80 14.76 14.49 -13.13
CA LEU A 80 15.96 14.39 -13.96
C LEU A 80 17.19 15.01 -13.29
N ASP A 81 17.03 16.03 -12.47
CA ASP A 81 18.11 16.75 -11.80
C ASP A 81 18.51 16.09 -10.48
N SER A 82 17.54 15.57 -9.72
CA SER A 82 17.75 15.00 -8.39
C SER A 82 18.40 13.62 -8.41
N ASP A 83 18.37 12.91 -9.54
CA ASP A 83 18.98 11.59 -9.67
C ASP A 83 19.63 11.40 -11.04
N LYS A 84 20.91 11.04 -11.05
CA LYS A 84 21.67 10.77 -12.30
C LYS A 84 21.69 9.28 -12.66
N ARG A 85 21.18 8.40 -11.80
CA ARG A 85 21.06 6.96 -12.06
C ARG A 85 19.94 6.70 -13.08
N ASN A 86 19.94 5.50 -13.67
CA ASN A 86 18.83 5.06 -14.49
C ASN A 86 17.58 4.87 -13.64
N PHE A 87 16.44 5.34 -14.13
CA PHE A 87 15.15 5.16 -13.48
C PHE A 87 13.98 5.26 -14.46
N ALA A 88 12.83 4.77 -14.04
CA ALA A 88 11.54 5.09 -14.65
C ALA A 88 10.56 5.50 -13.55
N ALA A 89 9.76 6.55 -13.80
CA ALA A 89 8.79 7.12 -12.87
C ALA A 89 7.46 7.38 -13.58
N VAL A 90 6.33 7.07 -12.91
CA VAL A 90 5.00 7.18 -13.50
C VAL A 90 4.04 7.82 -12.48
N ILE A 91 3.22 8.76 -12.98
CA ILE A 91 2.09 9.34 -12.25
C ILE A 91 0.81 9.03 -13.03
N ILE A 92 -0.15 8.43 -12.34
CA ILE A 92 -1.47 8.09 -12.89
C ILE A 92 -2.55 8.78 -12.08
N ARG A 93 -3.50 9.39 -12.79
CA ARG A 93 -4.71 9.93 -12.19
C ARG A 93 -5.92 9.67 -13.10
N HIS A 94 -7.04 9.30 -12.52
CA HIS A 94 -8.27 8.95 -13.25
C HIS A 94 -8.06 7.88 -14.35
N GLY A 95 -7.11 6.96 -14.10
CA GLY A 95 -6.76 5.90 -15.05
C GLY A 95 -5.93 6.34 -16.27
N TYR A 96 -5.35 7.55 -16.24
CA TYR A 96 -4.43 8.04 -17.27
C TYR A 96 -3.02 8.19 -16.72
N ILE A 97 -2.02 7.76 -17.46
CA ILE A 97 -0.64 8.21 -17.25
C ILE A 97 -0.59 9.70 -17.65
N ALA A 98 -0.42 10.56 -16.66
CA ALA A 98 -0.29 12.01 -16.83
C ALA A 98 1.18 12.47 -16.87
N LEU A 99 2.08 11.70 -16.28
CA LEU A 99 3.52 11.90 -16.37
C LEU A 99 4.22 10.55 -16.41
N GLU A 100 5.14 10.42 -17.33
CA GLU A 100 6.09 9.32 -17.42
C GLU A 100 7.46 9.86 -17.74
N VAL A 101 8.45 9.50 -16.91
CA VAL A 101 9.84 9.92 -17.08
C VAL A 101 10.72 8.68 -17.10
N GLU A 102 11.46 8.51 -18.19
CA GLU A 102 12.42 7.44 -18.38
C GLU A 102 13.83 8.02 -18.51
N ARG A 103 14.75 7.49 -17.72
CA ARG A 103 16.18 7.75 -17.85
C ARG A 103 16.89 6.41 -17.88
N GLY A 104 17.13 5.86 -19.07
CA GLY A 104 17.84 4.61 -19.25
C GLY A 104 17.12 3.33 -18.76
N ASN A 105 15.99 3.46 -18.09
CA ASN A 105 15.08 2.36 -17.77
C ASN A 105 13.74 2.57 -18.46
N SER A 106 13.16 1.50 -19.02
CA SER A 106 11.79 1.53 -19.51
C SER A 106 10.79 1.35 -18.37
N ALA A 107 9.81 2.24 -18.31
CA ALA A 107 8.69 2.12 -17.39
C ALA A 107 7.81 0.90 -17.68
N LYS A 108 7.81 0.46 -18.94
CA LYS A 108 6.96 -0.63 -19.46
C LYS A 108 7.56 -2.02 -19.25
N THR A 109 8.86 -2.19 -19.52
CA THR A 109 9.47 -3.53 -19.67
C THR A 109 10.62 -3.83 -18.73
N ASP A 110 11.29 -2.81 -18.18
CA ASP A 110 12.47 -3.05 -17.34
C ASP A 110 12.11 -3.49 -15.93
N SER A 111 12.15 -4.78 -15.68
CA SER A 111 11.93 -5.37 -14.34
C SER A 111 13.16 -5.19 -13.47
N ARG A 112 13.40 -3.96 -12.99
CA ARG A 112 14.51 -3.70 -12.06
C ARG A 112 14.12 -4.06 -10.63
N ARG A 113 15.12 -4.35 -9.79
CA ARG A 113 14.94 -4.62 -8.37
C ARG A 113 14.16 -3.48 -7.71
N VAL A 114 13.09 -3.79 -6.99
CA VAL A 114 12.25 -2.80 -6.31
C VAL A 114 12.54 -2.67 -4.81
N ALA A 115 13.56 -3.38 -4.32
CA ALA A 115 14.01 -3.34 -2.93
C ALA A 115 12.84 -3.52 -1.94
N SER A 116 12.73 -2.64 -0.94
CA SER A 116 11.72 -2.76 0.11
C SER A 116 10.27 -2.53 -0.33
N VAL A 117 10.02 -2.08 -1.56
CA VAL A 117 8.67 -2.08 -2.14
C VAL A 117 8.08 -3.50 -2.13
N SER A 118 8.92 -4.51 -2.34
CA SER A 118 8.54 -5.92 -2.30
C SER A 118 7.90 -6.36 -0.97
N LYS A 119 8.18 -5.66 0.15
CA LYS A 119 7.58 -5.95 1.45
C LYS A 119 6.07 -5.67 1.48
N ALA A 120 5.66 -4.52 0.96
CA ALA A 120 4.24 -4.17 0.87
C ALA A 120 3.49 -5.08 -0.10
N ILE A 121 4.15 -5.46 -1.21
CA ILE A 121 3.59 -6.44 -2.16
C ILE A 121 3.42 -7.80 -1.47
N CYS A 122 4.41 -8.24 -0.68
CA CYS A 122 4.32 -9.51 0.06
C CYS A 122 3.15 -9.51 1.06
N ALA A 123 2.98 -8.45 1.85
CA ALA A 123 1.84 -8.32 2.77
C ALA A 123 0.49 -8.36 2.01
N THR A 124 0.41 -7.71 0.86
CA THR A 124 -0.77 -7.73 -0.01
C THR A 124 -1.08 -9.15 -0.53
N VAL A 125 -0.06 -9.88 -0.96
CA VAL A 125 -0.19 -11.28 -1.41
C VAL A 125 -0.64 -12.19 -0.26
N LEU A 126 -0.10 -11.98 0.96
CA LEU A 126 -0.56 -12.73 2.14
C LEU A 126 -2.02 -12.43 2.50
N ALA A 127 -2.49 -11.20 2.30
CA ALA A 127 -3.90 -10.87 2.50
C ALA A 127 -4.80 -11.67 1.53
N ILE A 128 -4.40 -11.78 0.27
CA ILE A 128 -5.12 -12.60 -0.72
C ILE A 128 -5.08 -14.08 -0.31
N ALA A 129 -3.92 -14.58 0.17
CA ALA A 129 -3.81 -15.95 0.65
C ALA A 129 -4.70 -16.20 1.87
N SER A 130 -4.74 -15.26 2.82
CA SER A 130 -5.62 -15.31 4.00
C SER A 130 -7.08 -15.39 3.59
N GLU A 131 -7.55 -14.48 2.74
CA GLU A 131 -8.93 -14.46 2.25
C GLU A 131 -9.32 -15.75 1.57
N ARG A 132 -8.52 -16.22 0.62
CA ARG A 132 -8.76 -17.50 -0.08
C ARG A 132 -8.76 -18.69 0.88
N SER A 133 -7.94 -18.65 1.91
CA SER A 133 -7.87 -19.70 2.92
C SER A 133 -9.16 -19.77 3.76
N GLN A 134 -9.75 -18.65 4.10
CA GLN A 134 -11.04 -18.61 4.80
C GLN A 134 -12.19 -19.10 3.91
N GLN A 135 -12.08 -18.89 2.61
CA GLN A 135 -13.01 -19.41 1.60
C GLN A 135 -12.83 -20.91 1.29
N GLY A 136 -11.82 -21.56 1.88
CA GLY A 136 -11.53 -22.98 1.64
C GLY A 136 -10.86 -23.26 0.29
N LEU A 137 -10.26 -22.25 -0.33
CA LEU A 137 -9.58 -22.33 -1.64
C LEU A 137 -8.08 -22.64 -1.54
N THR A 138 -7.59 -22.92 -0.32
CA THR A 138 -6.20 -23.31 -0.06
C THR A 138 -6.14 -24.52 0.87
N PRO A 139 -5.05 -25.30 0.85
CA PRO A 139 -4.88 -26.48 1.70
C PRO A 139 -4.95 -26.20 3.20
N ARG A 140 -4.55 -25.02 3.65
CA ARG A 140 -4.54 -24.65 5.07
C ARG A 140 -5.24 -23.30 5.29
N LYS A 141 -5.98 -23.18 6.39
CA LYS A 141 -6.56 -21.91 6.83
C LYS A 141 -5.51 -21.07 7.54
N MET A 142 -5.53 -19.75 7.31
CA MET A 142 -4.62 -18.81 7.94
C MET A 142 -5.31 -17.46 8.13
N LYS A 143 -5.17 -16.91 9.34
CA LYS A 143 -5.49 -15.51 9.68
C LYS A 143 -4.20 -14.78 10.05
N PHE A 144 -4.22 -13.47 9.99
CA PHE A 144 -3.06 -12.65 10.32
C PHE A 144 -2.65 -12.73 11.80
N ASP A 145 -3.58 -13.09 12.68
CA ASP A 145 -3.32 -13.31 14.12
C ASP A 145 -2.82 -14.72 14.46
N ASP A 146 -2.79 -15.62 13.50
CA ASP A 146 -2.31 -16.99 13.76
C ASP A 146 -0.79 -17.02 13.98
N PRO A 147 -0.28 -17.95 14.81
CA PRO A 147 1.15 -18.17 14.98
C PRO A 147 1.82 -18.53 13.65
N ALA A 148 2.80 -17.73 13.22
CA ALA A 148 3.42 -17.87 11.90
C ALA A 148 4.19 -19.18 11.73
N PHE A 149 4.89 -19.62 12.79
CA PHE A 149 5.77 -20.80 12.72
C PHE A 149 5.03 -22.14 12.65
N GLN A 150 3.72 -22.19 12.86
CA GLN A 150 2.93 -23.37 12.52
C GLN A 150 2.86 -23.63 11.01
N PHE A 151 3.12 -22.60 10.21
CA PHE A 151 3.15 -22.66 8.75
C PHE A 151 4.57 -22.83 8.17
N ILE A 152 5.60 -22.91 9.03
CA ILE A 152 7.00 -23.10 8.59
C ILE A 152 7.56 -24.36 9.27
N PRO A 153 7.11 -25.57 8.88
CA PRO A 153 7.48 -26.81 9.60
C PRO A 153 8.98 -27.09 9.57
N TRP A 154 9.69 -26.71 8.51
CA TRP A 154 11.15 -26.90 8.39
C TRP A 154 11.98 -25.89 9.21
N ALA A 155 11.36 -24.88 9.81
CA ALA A 155 12.04 -24.03 10.80
C ALA A 155 12.25 -24.73 12.15
N ARG A 156 11.77 -25.95 12.32
CA ARG A 156 11.92 -26.71 13.59
C ARG A 156 13.19 -27.57 13.59
N PRO A 157 13.85 -27.72 14.77
CA PRO A 157 13.52 -27.05 16.03
C PRO A 157 13.74 -25.53 15.94
N LEU A 158 12.91 -24.73 16.62
CA LEU A 158 13.03 -23.28 16.60
C LEU A 158 14.37 -22.85 17.23
N SER A 159 15.10 -21.95 16.56
CA SER A 159 16.36 -21.41 17.05
C SER A 159 16.19 -20.52 18.30
N ASP A 160 14.99 -19.97 18.50
CA ASP A 160 14.57 -19.25 19.70
C ASP A 160 13.13 -19.68 20.02
N PRO A 161 12.83 -20.21 21.23
CA PRO A 161 11.49 -20.69 21.57
C PRO A 161 10.41 -19.63 21.50
N ARG A 162 10.75 -18.35 21.69
CA ARG A 162 9.81 -17.23 21.57
C ARG A 162 9.24 -17.06 20.16
N LYS A 163 9.90 -17.61 19.13
CA LYS A 163 9.38 -17.62 17.73
C LYS A 163 8.01 -18.29 17.63
N GLU A 164 7.67 -19.20 18.54
CA GLU A 164 6.35 -19.85 18.59
C GLU A 164 5.19 -18.84 18.73
N GLN A 165 5.44 -17.69 19.37
CA GLN A 165 4.43 -16.68 19.67
C GLN A 165 4.28 -15.61 18.58
N ILE A 166 5.15 -15.62 17.58
CA ILE A 166 5.11 -14.63 16.49
C ILE A 166 3.88 -14.87 15.64
N THR A 167 3.04 -13.85 15.48
CA THR A 167 1.90 -13.91 14.55
C THR A 167 2.30 -13.54 13.12
N VAL A 168 1.51 -13.98 12.15
CA VAL A 168 1.73 -13.65 10.72
C VAL A 168 1.83 -12.14 10.53
N LYS A 169 0.93 -11.33 11.12
CA LYS A 169 0.95 -9.87 11.00
C LYS A 169 2.20 -9.22 11.60
N GLN A 170 2.80 -9.82 12.63
CA GLN A 170 4.02 -9.28 13.23
C GLN A 170 5.23 -9.41 12.31
N LEU A 171 5.22 -10.36 11.37
CA LEU A 171 6.30 -10.51 10.37
C LEU A 171 6.39 -9.28 9.48
N PHE A 172 5.27 -8.79 8.94
CA PHE A 172 5.29 -7.65 8.01
C PHE A 172 5.05 -6.30 8.67
N ASN A 173 4.64 -6.26 9.95
CA ASN A 173 4.58 -5.01 10.72
C ASN A 173 5.86 -4.70 11.51
N HIS A 174 6.90 -5.50 11.32
CA HIS A 174 8.21 -5.30 11.95
C HIS A 174 8.21 -5.36 13.47
N THR A 175 7.29 -6.14 14.06
CA THR A 175 7.14 -6.31 15.51
C THR A 175 7.41 -7.74 15.98
N SER A 176 7.99 -8.57 15.12
CA SER A 176 8.31 -9.97 15.42
C SER A 176 9.56 -10.17 16.27
N GLY A 177 10.48 -9.20 16.30
CA GLY A 177 11.82 -9.35 16.88
C GLY A 177 12.81 -10.11 15.98
N ILE A 178 12.38 -10.65 14.84
CA ILE A 178 13.27 -11.38 13.91
C ILE A 178 14.25 -10.41 13.24
N CYS A 179 15.52 -10.59 13.52
CA CYS A 179 16.67 -10.00 12.82
C CYS A 179 16.42 -8.57 12.27
N PRO A 180 16.23 -7.55 13.14
CA PRO A 180 16.15 -6.16 12.69
C PRO A 180 17.38 -5.75 11.89
N GLU A 181 17.20 -4.99 10.80
CA GLU A 181 18.33 -4.50 9.99
C GLU A 181 19.31 -3.64 10.79
N ALA A 182 18.86 -3.01 11.87
CA ALA A 182 19.70 -2.24 12.78
C ALA A 182 20.79 -3.04 13.47
N ILE A 183 20.67 -4.37 13.58
CA ILE A 183 21.69 -5.24 14.18
C ILE A 183 22.82 -5.63 13.20
N GLY A 184 22.73 -5.18 11.94
CA GLY A 184 23.81 -5.32 10.97
C GLY A 184 24.03 -6.74 10.42
N ALA A 185 23.04 -7.61 10.47
CA ALA A 185 23.07 -8.89 9.77
C ALA A 185 22.87 -8.67 8.25
N PRO A 186 23.48 -9.49 7.38
CA PRO A 186 23.12 -9.50 5.96
C PRO A 186 21.62 -9.74 5.75
N ASN A 187 21.03 -9.02 4.81
CA ASN A 187 19.58 -9.14 4.51
C ASN A 187 19.22 -10.34 3.63
N ASP A 188 20.21 -11.08 3.17
CA ASP A 188 20.11 -12.24 2.31
C ASP A 188 21.01 -13.37 2.81
N GLY A 189 20.93 -14.53 2.18
CA GLY A 189 21.71 -15.70 2.53
C GLY A 189 20.96 -17.00 2.22
N THR A 190 21.40 -18.08 2.82
CA THR A 190 20.69 -19.36 2.72
C THR A 190 19.45 -19.39 3.61
N TRP A 191 18.50 -20.28 3.32
CA TRP A 191 17.34 -20.45 4.21
C TRP A 191 17.74 -20.91 5.62
N GLU A 192 18.83 -21.70 5.73
CA GLU A 192 19.41 -22.06 7.02
C GLU A 192 19.80 -20.82 7.85
N TYR A 193 20.45 -19.84 7.22
CA TYR A 193 20.83 -18.57 7.84
C TYR A 193 19.61 -17.73 8.20
N ILE A 194 18.67 -17.57 7.27
CA ILE A 194 17.45 -16.76 7.46
C ILE A 194 16.60 -17.32 8.61
N LEU A 195 16.47 -18.64 8.72
CA LEU A 195 15.73 -19.32 9.79
C LEU A 195 16.47 -19.34 11.15
N GLY A 196 17.75 -18.96 11.16
CA GLY A 196 18.59 -18.85 12.36
C GLY A 196 19.24 -20.15 12.80
N HIS A 197 19.52 -21.09 11.89
CA HIS A 197 20.07 -22.41 12.19
C HIS A 197 21.59 -22.52 11.98
N THR A 198 22.24 -21.43 11.53
CA THR A 198 23.70 -21.41 11.35
C THR A 198 24.51 -21.15 12.63
N GLY A 199 23.83 -20.82 13.74
CA GLY A 199 24.48 -20.43 15.00
C GLY A 199 24.79 -18.93 15.11
N ASP A 200 24.60 -18.12 14.05
CA ASP A 200 24.71 -16.67 14.15
C ASP A 200 23.60 -16.10 15.04
N ALA A 201 24.00 -15.53 16.19
CA ALA A 201 23.07 -15.01 17.20
C ALA A 201 22.10 -13.94 16.63
N ARG A 202 22.53 -13.20 15.59
CA ARG A 202 21.72 -12.13 14.96
C ARG A 202 20.47 -12.67 14.26
N THR A 203 20.51 -13.89 13.73
CA THR A 203 19.38 -14.57 13.09
C THR A 203 18.75 -15.64 13.97
N ALA A 204 19.55 -16.25 14.86
CA ALA A 204 19.10 -17.30 15.76
C ALA A 204 18.22 -16.77 16.91
N LYS A 205 18.52 -15.58 17.47
CA LYS A 205 17.83 -15.00 18.61
C LYS A 205 16.92 -13.85 18.20
N LEU A 206 15.79 -13.74 18.88
CA LEU A 206 14.94 -12.55 18.73
C LEU A 206 15.57 -11.35 19.46
N ALA A 207 15.54 -10.19 18.82
CA ALA A 207 16.05 -8.94 19.38
C ALA A 207 15.19 -8.42 20.55
N PHE A 208 13.90 -8.75 20.56
CA PHE A 208 12.93 -8.45 21.60
C PHE A 208 11.80 -9.46 21.54
N ASP A 209 10.95 -9.52 22.57
CA ASP A 209 9.78 -10.41 22.59
C ASP A 209 8.74 -9.99 21.54
N PRO A 210 8.07 -10.93 20.86
CA PRO A 210 7.09 -10.62 19.83
C PRO A 210 6.02 -9.63 20.31
N GLY A 211 5.82 -8.54 19.58
CA GLY A 211 4.84 -7.51 19.89
C GLY A 211 5.27 -6.49 20.94
N THR A 212 6.45 -6.63 21.56
CA THR A 212 6.92 -5.69 22.61
C THR A 212 7.86 -4.60 22.09
N GLY A 213 8.35 -4.73 20.87
CA GLY A 213 9.26 -3.78 20.24
C GLY A 213 8.99 -3.66 18.75
N SER A 214 9.70 -2.74 18.08
CA SER A 214 9.67 -2.54 16.64
C SER A 214 11.07 -2.56 16.06
N GLY A 215 11.30 -3.38 15.04
CA GLY A 215 12.58 -3.47 14.34
C GLY A 215 12.37 -3.82 12.88
N TYR A 216 12.71 -2.87 12.00
CA TYR A 216 12.59 -3.06 10.55
C TYR A 216 13.41 -4.26 10.11
N SER A 217 12.75 -5.27 9.52
CA SER A 217 13.35 -6.56 9.22
C SER A 217 13.01 -7.05 7.81
N THR A 218 14.04 -7.32 7.02
CA THR A 218 13.91 -8.03 5.75
C THR A 218 13.73 -9.54 5.96
N HIS A 219 14.40 -10.11 6.96
CA HIS A 219 14.28 -11.54 7.30
C HIS A 219 12.84 -11.92 7.69
N ALA A 220 12.14 -11.08 8.44
CA ALA A 220 10.74 -11.33 8.80
C ALA A 220 9.85 -11.50 7.57
N LEU A 221 10.09 -10.71 6.52
CA LEU A 221 9.34 -10.81 5.25
C LEU A 221 9.70 -12.06 4.44
N HIS A 222 10.93 -12.58 4.57
CA HIS A 222 11.27 -13.86 3.99
C HIS A 222 10.46 -15.00 4.66
N HIS A 223 10.31 -14.97 5.99
CA HIS A 223 9.43 -15.90 6.69
C HIS A 223 7.97 -15.78 6.23
N ALA A 224 7.49 -14.56 5.99
CA ALA A 224 6.14 -14.35 5.48
C ALA A 224 5.92 -15.01 4.10
N ALA A 225 6.90 -14.98 3.20
CA ALA A 225 6.82 -15.69 1.92
C ALA A 225 6.68 -17.21 2.11
N LEU A 226 7.41 -17.79 3.07
CA LEU A 226 7.29 -19.23 3.40
C LEU A 226 5.92 -19.58 4.01
N VAL A 227 5.35 -18.69 4.84
CA VAL A 227 3.97 -18.85 5.34
C VAL A 227 2.98 -18.93 4.18
N CYS A 228 3.10 -18.01 3.22
CA CYS A 228 2.25 -18.00 2.03
C CYS A 228 2.34 -19.32 1.26
N GLU A 229 3.55 -19.84 1.05
CA GLU A 229 3.79 -21.10 0.34
C GLU A 229 3.08 -22.28 1.02
N THR A 230 3.25 -22.42 2.32
CA THR A 230 2.62 -23.52 3.08
C THR A 230 1.09 -23.39 3.12
N VAL A 231 0.56 -22.20 3.24
CA VAL A 231 -0.89 -21.98 3.28
C VAL A 231 -1.53 -22.27 1.94
N THR A 232 -0.89 -21.86 0.86
CA THR A 232 -1.44 -21.98 -0.51
C THR A 232 -1.11 -23.29 -1.20
N GLY A 233 -0.13 -24.03 -0.69
CA GLY A 233 0.36 -25.28 -1.30
C GLY A 233 1.15 -25.05 -2.59
N MET A 234 1.62 -23.80 -2.84
CA MET A 234 2.45 -23.48 -4.02
C MET A 234 3.52 -22.45 -3.66
N PRO A 235 4.66 -22.42 -4.40
CA PRO A 235 5.69 -21.41 -4.20
C PRO A 235 5.13 -20.00 -4.18
N TYR A 236 5.68 -19.14 -3.32
CA TYR A 236 5.20 -17.78 -3.10
C TYR A 236 5.08 -16.97 -4.40
N ASP A 237 6.09 -17.05 -5.27
CA ASP A 237 6.11 -16.37 -6.56
C ASP A 237 4.97 -16.81 -7.47
N GLN A 238 4.72 -18.13 -7.54
CA GLN A 238 3.63 -18.67 -8.36
C GLN A 238 2.27 -18.21 -7.84
N PHE A 239 2.10 -18.17 -6.52
CA PHE A 239 0.86 -17.66 -5.95
C PHE A 239 0.69 -16.16 -6.22
N ALA A 240 1.72 -15.35 -6.02
CA ALA A 240 1.70 -13.92 -6.31
C ALA A 240 1.33 -13.64 -7.79
N ILE A 241 1.94 -14.39 -8.71
CA ILE A 241 1.66 -14.28 -10.14
C ILE A 241 0.20 -14.62 -10.44
N ARG A 242 -0.30 -15.74 -9.94
CA ARG A 242 -1.67 -16.22 -10.23
C ARG A 242 -2.75 -15.41 -9.53
N ALA A 243 -2.47 -14.94 -8.31
CA ALA A 243 -3.47 -14.34 -7.45
C ALA A 243 -3.53 -12.82 -7.56
N LEU A 244 -2.43 -12.17 -7.98
CA LEU A 244 -2.34 -10.73 -8.07
C LEU A 244 -1.90 -10.26 -9.46
N PHE A 245 -0.71 -10.65 -9.96
CA PHE A 245 -0.10 -10.00 -11.12
C PHE A 245 -0.89 -10.23 -12.42
N LYS A 246 -1.19 -11.49 -12.75
CA LYS A 246 -1.96 -11.81 -13.97
C LYS A 246 -3.36 -11.21 -13.96
N PRO A 247 -4.16 -11.31 -12.88
CA PRO A 247 -5.49 -10.70 -12.84
C PRO A 247 -5.51 -9.20 -13.10
N ILE A 248 -4.49 -8.46 -12.65
CA ILE A 248 -4.39 -7.00 -12.90
C ILE A 248 -3.67 -6.65 -14.22
N GLY A 249 -3.27 -7.65 -15.02
CA GLY A 249 -2.61 -7.44 -16.30
C GLY A 249 -1.15 -6.99 -16.21
N ALA A 250 -0.44 -7.27 -15.12
CA ALA A 250 1.01 -7.13 -15.07
C ALA A 250 1.68 -8.22 -15.91
N GLU A 251 2.80 -7.89 -16.56
CA GLU A 251 3.45 -8.79 -17.53
C GLU A 251 4.92 -9.04 -17.26
N HIS A 252 5.60 -8.17 -16.47
CA HIS A 252 7.05 -8.24 -16.31
C HIS A 252 7.43 -8.27 -14.82
N TRP A 253 8.10 -9.33 -14.40
CA TRP A 253 8.61 -9.50 -13.05
C TRP A 253 9.74 -10.53 -13.02
N TRP A 254 10.49 -10.53 -11.90
CA TRP A 254 11.32 -11.64 -11.47
C TRP A 254 11.28 -11.73 -9.94
N PHE A 255 11.59 -12.92 -9.41
CA PHE A 255 11.67 -13.16 -7.97
C PHE A 255 13.05 -13.63 -7.58
N GLN A 256 13.47 -13.24 -6.37
CA GLN A 256 14.70 -13.71 -5.76
C GLN A 256 14.45 -15.05 -5.09
N TYR A 257 15.35 -15.99 -5.31
CA TYR A 257 15.33 -17.30 -4.68
C TYR A 257 16.55 -17.46 -3.79
N TYR A 258 16.36 -18.14 -2.65
CA TYR A 258 17.45 -18.60 -1.82
C TYR A 258 17.53 -20.11 -1.86
N ASP A 259 18.76 -20.61 -1.86
CA ASP A 259 19.05 -22.02 -1.71
C ASP A 259 19.08 -22.39 -0.21
N GLY A 260 18.57 -23.55 0.13
CA GLY A 260 18.58 -24.11 1.48
C GLY A 260 19.24 -25.49 1.55
N GLY A 261 19.81 -25.97 0.43
CA GLY A 261 20.33 -27.32 0.34
C GLY A 261 19.24 -28.39 0.48
N GLU A 262 19.63 -29.63 0.78
CA GLU A 262 18.69 -30.75 0.90
C GLU A 262 17.67 -30.56 2.02
N LYS A 263 18.07 -29.94 3.13
CA LYS A 263 17.22 -29.79 4.32
C LYS A 263 16.11 -28.77 4.15
N TYR A 264 16.41 -27.64 3.52
CA TYR A 264 15.48 -26.51 3.45
C TYR A 264 14.93 -26.27 2.05
N GLY A 265 15.52 -26.87 1.03
CA GLY A 265 15.12 -26.70 -0.36
C GLY A 265 15.44 -25.31 -0.92
N ARG A 266 14.98 -25.07 -2.14
CA ARG A 266 15.09 -23.77 -2.83
C ARG A 266 13.71 -23.13 -2.92
N HIS A 267 13.53 -22.01 -2.22
CA HIS A 267 12.25 -21.30 -2.16
C HIS A 267 12.40 -19.84 -2.62
N PRO A 268 11.34 -19.25 -3.21
CA PRO A 268 11.32 -17.83 -3.50
C PRO A 268 11.23 -17.02 -2.20
N SER A 269 11.96 -15.93 -2.16
CA SER A 269 11.81 -14.92 -1.12
C SER A 269 10.76 -13.88 -1.53
N HIS A 270 10.48 -12.90 -0.65
CA HIS A 270 9.65 -11.76 -1.02
C HIS A 270 10.35 -10.78 -1.97
N GLY A 271 11.67 -10.87 -2.15
CA GLY A 271 12.46 -9.99 -3.01
C GLY A 271 12.10 -10.15 -4.48
N MET A 272 11.93 -9.02 -5.18
CA MET A 272 11.49 -9.05 -6.57
C MET A 272 11.91 -7.81 -7.37
N GLY A 273 11.73 -7.89 -8.68
CA GLY A 273 11.82 -6.79 -9.61
C GLY A 273 10.56 -6.67 -10.46
N MET A 274 10.23 -5.40 -10.84
CA MET A 274 9.04 -5.08 -11.62
C MET A 274 9.21 -3.70 -12.29
N PRO A 275 8.66 -3.47 -13.52
CA PRO A 275 8.66 -2.15 -14.15
C PRO A 275 7.72 -1.18 -13.41
N ALA A 276 7.92 0.12 -13.62
CA ALA A 276 7.13 1.16 -12.96
C ALA A 276 5.63 1.09 -13.31
N ARG A 277 5.27 0.73 -14.55
CA ARG A 277 3.86 0.59 -14.96
C ARG A 277 3.16 -0.62 -14.34
N ASP A 278 3.89 -1.72 -14.14
CA ASP A 278 3.32 -2.89 -13.46
C ASP A 278 3.19 -2.66 -11.95
N LEU A 279 4.13 -1.95 -11.32
CA LEU A 279 3.95 -1.44 -9.95
C LEU A 279 2.70 -0.56 -9.83
N ALA A 280 2.47 0.29 -10.83
CA ALA A 280 1.30 1.16 -10.86
C ALA A 280 -0.02 0.38 -10.94
N ARG A 281 -0.06 -0.79 -11.57
CA ARG A 281 -1.25 -1.66 -11.58
C ARG A 281 -1.60 -2.16 -10.18
N ILE A 282 -0.60 -2.53 -9.38
CA ILE A 282 -0.82 -2.95 -7.98
C ILE A 282 -1.38 -1.77 -7.17
N ALA A 283 -0.73 -0.60 -7.25
CA ALA A 283 -1.19 0.60 -6.53
C ALA A 283 -2.58 1.05 -6.98
N TYR A 284 -2.89 0.95 -8.27
CA TYR A 284 -4.19 1.29 -8.82
C TYR A 284 -5.28 0.31 -8.37
N CYS A 285 -4.99 -0.98 -8.30
CA CYS A 285 -5.90 -1.96 -7.74
C CYS A 285 -6.24 -1.63 -6.27
N LEU A 286 -5.24 -1.28 -5.45
CA LEU A 286 -5.45 -0.81 -4.07
C LEU A 286 -6.27 0.48 -4.01
N LEU A 287 -5.98 1.45 -4.87
CA LEU A 287 -6.72 2.70 -5.00
C LEU A 287 -8.21 2.45 -5.32
N GLN A 288 -8.52 1.43 -6.11
CA GLN A 288 -9.87 1.01 -6.44
C GLN A 288 -10.48 0.04 -5.38
N GLY A 289 -10.02 0.10 -4.13
CA GLY A 289 -10.53 -0.72 -3.05
C GLY A 289 -10.21 -2.21 -3.17
N GLY A 290 -9.17 -2.54 -3.90
CA GLY A 290 -8.74 -3.91 -4.17
C GLY A 290 -9.44 -4.57 -5.36
N ARG A 291 -10.27 -3.82 -6.09
CA ARG A 291 -10.99 -4.31 -7.27
C ARG A 291 -10.16 -4.11 -8.54
N TRP A 292 -10.35 -5.02 -9.48
CA TRP A 292 -9.89 -4.89 -10.85
C TRP A 292 -11.02 -5.32 -11.78
N LYS A 293 -11.58 -4.37 -12.51
CA LYS A 293 -12.87 -4.55 -13.23
C LYS A 293 -13.96 -5.02 -12.24
N ASP A 294 -14.58 -6.13 -12.51
CA ASP A 294 -15.68 -6.67 -11.70
C ASP A 294 -15.21 -7.61 -10.58
N GLU A 295 -13.90 -7.90 -10.51
CA GLU A 295 -13.34 -8.85 -9.56
C GLU A 295 -12.71 -8.16 -8.33
N GLN A 296 -12.93 -8.72 -7.13
CA GLN A 296 -12.20 -8.35 -5.91
C GLN A 296 -10.90 -9.16 -5.88
N ILE A 297 -9.77 -8.55 -6.27
CA ILE A 297 -8.46 -9.21 -6.32
C ILE A 297 -7.76 -9.14 -4.96
N ILE A 298 -7.68 -7.95 -4.39
CA ILE A 298 -7.11 -7.71 -3.05
C ILE A 298 -8.29 -7.55 -2.09
N PRO A 299 -8.33 -8.26 -0.95
CA PRO A 299 -9.44 -8.17 -0.01
C PRO A 299 -9.68 -6.73 0.45
N LYS A 300 -10.95 -6.31 0.42
CA LYS A 300 -11.32 -4.94 0.83
C LYS A 300 -10.92 -4.64 2.27
N TRP A 301 -11.08 -5.61 3.20
CA TRP A 301 -10.68 -5.44 4.59
C TRP A 301 -9.20 -5.07 4.74
N PHE A 302 -8.32 -5.68 3.92
CA PHE A 302 -6.89 -5.35 3.94
C PHE A 302 -6.63 -3.93 3.46
N VAL A 303 -7.29 -3.51 2.37
CA VAL A 303 -7.16 -2.13 1.85
C VAL A 303 -7.61 -1.13 2.91
N ASP A 304 -8.74 -1.37 3.57
CA ASP A 304 -9.26 -0.51 4.63
C ASP A 304 -8.29 -0.44 5.83
N GLU A 305 -7.76 -1.58 6.28
CA GLU A 305 -6.82 -1.65 7.39
C GLU A 305 -5.49 -0.93 7.12
N THR A 306 -5.06 -0.78 5.85
CA THR A 306 -3.87 0.03 5.54
C THR A 306 -4.04 1.51 5.90
N GLY A 307 -5.25 1.95 6.22
CA GLY A 307 -5.59 3.33 6.57
C GLY A 307 -5.13 3.81 7.94
N ALA A 308 -4.78 2.88 8.83
CA ALA A 308 -4.36 3.18 10.19
C ALA A 308 -3.24 2.21 10.64
N PRO A 309 -2.43 2.55 11.63
CA PRO A 309 -1.47 1.59 12.19
C PRO A 309 -2.17 0.32 12.67
N THR A 310 -1.64 -0.83 12.28
CA THR A 310 -2.18 -2.15 12.64
C THR A 310 -1.51 -2.78 13.85
N HIS A 311 -0.63 -2.05 14.52
CA HIS A 311 0.04 -2.44 15.75
C HIS A 311 0.22 -1.23 16.66
N ASN A 312 0.24 -1.50 17.96
CA ASN A 312 0.54 -0.50 18.98
C ASN A 312 1.66 -1.07 19.86
N VAL A 313 2.86 -0.52 19.74
CA VAL A 313 4.06 -0.99 20.45
C VAL A 313 4.68 0.17 21.20
N SER A 314 4.90 -0.01 22.49
CA SER A 314 5.52 0.97 23.39
C SER A 314 6.95 0.60 23.81
N GLY A 315 7.46 -0.53 23.36
CA GLY A 315 8.78 -1.04 23.69
C GLY A 315 9.90 -0.48 22.81
N PRO A 316 11.09 -1.10 22.83
CA PRO A 316 12.26 -0.64 22.10
C PRO A 316 11.97 -0.47 20.60
N GLU A 317 12.49 0.62 20.04
CA GLU A 317 12.39 0.91 18.61
C GLU A 317 13.77 0.78 17.95
N MET A 318 13.93 -0.27 17.14
CA MET A 318 15.16 -0.58 16.42
C MET A 318 14.99 -0.34 14.93
N ARG A 319 15.11 0.91 14.48
CA ARG A 319 14.88 1.27 13.09
C ARG A 319 15.52 2.61 12.72
N PHE A 320 15.62 2.86 11.43
CA PHE A 320 16.42 3.96 10.89
C PHE A 320 15.83 5.35 11.09
N LYS A 321 14.56 5.59 10.77
CA LYS A 321 14.01 6.96 10.70
C LYS A 321 12.50 7.07 10.93
N LEU A 322 11.77 5.96 11.05
CA LEU A 322 10.32 5.97 11.17
C LEU A 322 9.89 5.29 12.45
N ASN A 323 8.93 5.82 13.17
CA ASN A 323 8.42 5.16 14.36
C ASN A 323 7.44 4.01 14.02
N ALA A 324 7.19 3.13 15.00
CA ALA A 324 6.33 1.97 14.81
C ALA A 324 4.92 2.32 14.34
N GLN A 325 4.41 3.50 14.72
CA GLN A 325 3.09 3.99 14.34
C GLN A 325 2.99 4.38 12.87
N SER A 326 4.10 4.43 12.12
CA SER A 326 4.12 4.75 10.71
C SER A 326 3.79 3.58 9.79
N PHE A 327 3.54 2.38 10.34
CA PHE A 327 3.30 1.19 9.50
C PHE A 327 1.90 0.63 9.66
N SER A 328 1.37 0.17 8.54
CA SER A 328 0.19 -0.65 8.47
C SER A 328 0.41 -1.74 7.41
N HIS A 329 0.54 -2.99 7.84
CA HIS A 329 0.75 -4.15 6.95
C HIS A 329 1.86 -3.91 5.91
N ALA A 330 3.04 -3.48 6.36
CA ALA A 330 4.21 -3.10 5.57
C ALA A 330 4.04 -1.83 4.69
N TRP A 331 2.86 -1.23 4.60
CA TRP A 331 2.66 0.10 4.02
C TRP A 331 3.04 1.19 5.03
N GLU A 332 3.55 2.31 4.55
CA GLU A 332 3.94 3.45 5.37
C GLU A 332 2.88 4.57 5.28
N LEU A 333 2.65 5.23 6.42
CA LEU A 333 1.64 6.27 6.61
C LEU A 333 2.33 7.62 6.83
N PRO A 334 2.18 8.62 5.93
CA PRO A 334 2.90 9.89 6.01
C PRO A 334 2.51 10.75 7.21
N ALA A 335 1.24 10.77 7.58
CA ALA A 335 0.69 11.63 8.63
C ALA A 335 1.23 11.34 10.04
N ARG A 336 2.02 10.29 10.22
CA ARG A 336 2.54 9.87 11.54
C ARG A 336 4.05 9.91 11.63
N LEU A 337 4.68 10.55 10.68
CA LEU A 337 6.11 10.82 10.68
C LEU A 337 6.44 12.02 11.61
N THR A 338 5.98 11.95 12.84
CA THR A 338 6.29 12.93 13.88
C THR A 338 7.55 12.50 14.62
N GLY A 339 8.69 12.48 13.94
CA GLY A 339 10.00 12.34 14.56
C GLY A 339 10.71 13.68 14.61
N GLU A 340 11.82 13.74 15.33
CA GLU A 340 12.73 14.87 15.32
C GLU A 340 13.08 15.30 13.89
N GLY A 341 12.70 16.51 13.50
CA GLY A 341 12.80 17.02 12.14
C GLY A 341 11.48 17.24 11.41
N GLY A 342 10.35 16.93 11.97
CA GLY A 342 8.99 17.47 11.90
C GLY A 342 8.32 17.77 10.57
N ARG A 343 8.90 17.51 9.40
CA ARG A 343 8.35 17.94 8.12
C ARG A 343 8.12 16.84 7.08
N ARG A 344 8.30 15.59 7.44
CA ARG A 344 7.96 14.48 6.56
C ARG A 344 6.44 14.34 6.53
N GLY A 345 5.85 14.59 5.38
CA GLY A 345 4.43 14.52 5.17
C GLY A 345 3.72 15.87 4.99
N ASP A 346 4.38 17.00 5.22
CA ASP A 346 3.83 18.32 4.87
C ASP A 346 3.48 18.37 3.38
N GLY A 347 2.20 18.63 3.06
CA GLY A 347 1.69 18.61 1.70
C GLY A 347 1.37 17.23 1.11
N ILE A 348 1.53 16.15 1.89
CA ILE A 348 1.08 14.81 1.54
C ILE A 348 -0.21 14.51 2.32
N PRO A 349 -1.32 14.15 1.65
CA PRO A 349 -2.57 13.81 2.34
C PRO A 349 -2.40 12.69 3.36
N ALA A 350 -3.13 12.78 4.47
CA ALA A 350 -3.06 11.82 5.58
C ALA A 350 -3.49 10.40 5.17
N ASP A 351 -4.27 10.29 4.12
CA ASP A 351 -4.74 9.03 3.54
C ASP A 351 -3.80 8.45 2.47
N ALA A 352 -2.66 9.06 2.23
CA ALA A 352 -1.63 8.49 1.36
C ALA A 352 -1.07 7.19 1.96
N ARG A 353 -0.77 6.24 1.10
CA ARG A 353 -0.07 5.00 1.40
C ARG A 353 1.13 4.91 0.50
N HIS A 354 2.28 4.61 1.05
CA HIS A 354 3.47 4.45 0.24
C HIS A 354 4.37 3.35 0.79
N LYS A 355 5.21 2.82 -0.07
CA LYS A 355 6.33 1.98 0.32
C LYS A 355 7.55 2.37 -0.48
N PRO A 356 8.53 3.01 0.16
CA PRO A 356 9.82 3.26 -0.46
C PRO A 356 10.71 2.03 -0.43
N GLY A 357 11.66 1.99 -1.34
CA GLY A 357 12.75 1.03 -1.37
C GLY A 357 14.09 1.73 -1.55
N SER A 358 15.16 1.14 -1.01
CA SER A 358 16.53 1.64 -1.18
C SER A 358 16.82 1.94 -2.64
N GLY A 359 17.40 3.10 -2.92
CA GLY A 359 17.66 3.61 -4.27
C GLY A 359 16.56 4.52 -4.81
N GLY A 360 15.52 4.80 -4.03
CA GLY A 360 14.38 5.60 -4.48
C GLY A 360 13.37 4.81 -5.31
N GLN A 361 13.28 3.50 -5.06
CA GLN A 361 12.13 2.71 -5.48
C GLN A 361 10.89 3.24 -4.75
N LEU A 362 9.75 3.24 -5.40
CA LEU A 362 8.52 3.73 -4.79
C LEU A 362 7.29 3.09 -5.42
N ILE A 363 6.36 2.72 -4.55
CA ILE A 363 4.94 2.51 -4.87
C ILE A 363 4.13 3.35 -3.90
N ALA A 364 3.19 4.16 -4.42
CA ALA A 364 2.33 5.00 -3.60
C ALA A 364 0.96 5.19 -4.24
N TRP A 365 -0.05 5.39 -3.41
CA TRP A 365 -1.41 5.69 -3.82
C TRP A 365 -2.09 6.60 -2.80
N VAL A 366 -2.90 7.54 -3.29
CA VAL A 366 -3.53 8.60 -2.49
C VAL A 366 -5.02 8.61 -2.79
N PRO A 367 -5.87 7.98 -1.95
CA PRO A 367 -7.30 7.84 -2.20
C PRO A 367 -8.01 9.18 -2.43
N SER A 368 -7.80 10.17 -1.55
CA SER A 368 -8.45 11.49 -1.66
C SER A 368 -8.13 12.26 -2.93
N LEU A 369 -7.04 11.90 -3.62
CA LEU A 369 -6.60 12.56 -4.87
C LEU A 369 -6.78 11.68 -6.10
N ASP A 370 -7.25 10.44 -5.96
CA ASP A 370 -7.29 9.43 -7.04
C ASP A 370 -5.95 9.33 -7.77
N LEU A 371 -4.85 9.25 -7.01
CA LEU A 371 -3.49 9.40 -7.52
C LEU A 371 -2.64 8.16 -7.24
N VAL A 372 -1.91 7.68 -8.24
CA VAL A 372 -0.89 6.65 -8.14
C VAL A 372 0.45 7.22 -8.56
N ILE A 373 1.50 6.88 -7.79
CA ILE A 373 2.86 7.38 -7.98
C ILE A 373 3.81 6.19 -7.87
N THR A 374 4.59 5.91 -8.92
CA THR A 374 5.58 4.84 -8.88
C THR A 374 6.92 5.27 -9.41
N ARG A 375 7.98 4.63 -8.93
CA ARG A 375 9.34 4.79 -9.44
C ARG A 375 10.15 3.52 -9.21
N GLN A 376 10.97 3.17 -10.19
CA GLN A 376 11.96 2.11 -10.07
C GLN A 376 13.31 2.54 -10.64
N THR A 377 14.41 2.10 -10.03
CA THR A 377 15.78 2.33 -10.51
C THR A 377 16.58 1.04 -10.62
N GLY A 378 16.33 0.08 -9.75
CA GLY A 378 17.18 -1.10 -9.56
C GLY A 378 18.46 -0.84 -8.75
N SER A 379 18.77 0.42 -8.47
CA SER A 379 19.95 0.84 -7.69
C SER A 379 19.65 0.81 -6.18
N SER A 380 20.67 1.04 -5.35
CA SER A 380 20.56 1.22 -3.90
C SER A 380 21.00 2.63 -3.49
N GLY A 381 20.84 2.95 -2.20
CA GLY A 381 21.16 4.26 -1.62
C GLY A 381 19.91 5.08 -1.29
N ASP A 382 20.13 6.30 -0.81
CA ASP A 382 19.05 7.22 -0.45
C ASP A 382 18.60 8.05 -1.65
N TRP A 383 17.33 8.49 -1.62
CA TRP A 383 16.74 9.45 -2.52
C TRP A 383 15.50 10.08 -1.88
N ALA A 384 15.16 11.29 -2.27
CA ALA A 384 14.08 12.07 -1.67
C ALA A 384 12.69 11.65 -2.20
N TYR A 385 12.24 10.42 -1.91
CA TYR A 385 10.97 9.91 -2.39
C TYR A 385 9.76 10.67 -1.81
N GLU A 386 9.87 11.23 -0.59
CA GLU A 386 8.80 12.03 0.01
C GLU A 386 8.57 13.32 -0.79
N GLU A 387 9.64 13.94 -1.28
CA GLU A 387 9.53 15.13 -2.14
C GLU A 387 8.87 14.80 -3.47
N TYR A 388 9.13 13.61 -4.02
CA TYR A 388 8.45 13.14 -5.22
C TYR A 388 6.93 13.00 -4.99
N VAL A 389 6.52 12.35 -3.89
CA VAL A 389 5.10 12.21 -3.52
C VAL A 389 4.48 13.57 -3.30
N ARG A 390 5.13 14.47 -2.54
CA ARG A 390 4.63 15.82 -2.25
C ARG A 390 4.40 16.64 -3.53
N ARG A 391 5.37 16.63 -4.45
CA ARG A 391 5.25 17.35 -5.73
C ARG A 391 4.15 16.77 -6.60
N ALA A 392 3.98 15.46 -6.63
CA ALA A 392 2.89 14.82 -7.34
C ALA A 392 1.52 15.20 -6.77
N CYS A 393 1.37 15.22 -5.45
CA CYS A 393 0.15 15.69 -4.77
C CYS A 393 -0.11 17.19 -5.03
N ASP A 394 0.92 18.02 -5.02
CA ASP A 394 0.81 19.46 -5.27
C ASP A 394 0.39 19.78 -6.71
N ALA A 395 0.66 18.89 -7.66
CA ALA A 395 0.24 19.06 -9.05
C ALA A 395 -1.28 18.88 -9.25
N VAL A 396 -2.01 18.36 -8.27
CA VAL A 396 -3.47 18.18 -8.37
C VAL A 396 -4.14 19.56 -8.31
N ILE A 397 -4.95 19.87 -9.32
CA ILE A 397 -5.78 21.08 -9.37
C ILE A 397 -6.94 20.88 -8.37
N LYS A 398 -7.07 21.86 -7.46
CA LYS A 398 -8.11 21.88 -6.42
C LYS A 398 -9.38 22.53 -6.96
#